data_ec1ab19868c5112f562cfef1dd4032cd
#
_entry.id   ec1ab19868c5112f562cfef1dd4032cd
#
_cell.length_a   1.000
_cell.length_b   1.000
_cell.length_c   1.000
_cell.angle_alpha   90.00
_cell.angle_beta   90.00
_cell.angle_gamma   90.00
#
_symmetry.space_group_name_H-M   'P 1'
#
loop_
_entity.id
_entity.type
_entity.pdbx_description
1 polymer ?
#
loop_
_entity_poly.entity_id
_entity_poly.type
_entity_poly.pdbx_seq_one_letter_code
_entity_poly.pdbx_strand_id
1 'polypeptide(L)'
;FTDSTFAYQGAGRQIGIERVRRLEALVHPDLQPHHTFLFDLDPAEAARRRATARAADRFEAEDLSFFDRVRGGYLQRAADFPGRFTVIDSTQTIDIIRKILQQSAATL
;
A
#
# COMPACT_ATOMS: atom_id res chain seq x y z
N PHE A 1 8.25 0.37 -3.95
CA PHE A 1 9.34 0.02 -3.03
C PHE A 1 9.35 0.93 -1.80
N THR A 2 9.61 2.23 -1.98
CA THR A 2 9.69 3.17 -0.87
C THR A 2 8.35 3.28 -0.11
N ASP A 3 7.23 3.32 -0.81
CA ASP A 3 5.91 3.43 -0.19
C ASP A 3 5.64 2.25 0.73
N SER A 4 6.05 1.05 0.34
CA SER A 4 5.92 -0.13 1.19
C SER A 4 6.80 -0.04 2.44
N THR A 5 8.00 0.51 2.33
CA THR A 5 8.86 0.73 3.49
C THR A 5 8.21 1.68 4.48
N PHE A 6 7.62 2.80 4.01
CA PHE A 6 6.88 3.71 4.86
C PHE A 6 5.69 3.02 5.53
N ALA A 7 4.92 2.25 4.78
CA ALA A 7 3.73 1.59 5.31
C ALA A 7 4.06 0.50 6.32
N TYR A 8 4.96 -0.41 5.98
CA TYR A 8 5.28 -1.56 6.84
C TYR A 8 6.21 -1.21 7.99
N GLN A 9 7.26 -0.45 7.74
CA GLN A 9 8.23 -0.15 8.79
C GLN A 9 7.89 1.13 9.54
N GLY A 10 7.53 2.20 8.82
CA GLY A 10 7.20 3.46 9.46
C GLY A 10 5.93 3.40 10.27
N ALA A 11 4.85 2.88 9.69
CA ALA A 11 3.53 2.83 10.32
C ALA A 11 3.26 1.47 10.98
N GLY A 12 3.42 0.37 10.24
CA GLY A 12 3.11 -0.98 10.72
C GLY A 12 3.93 -1.37 11.93
N ARG A 13 5.25 -1.33 11.83
CA ARG A 13 6.17 -1.64 12.93
C ARG A 13 6.42 -0.45 13.85
N GLN A 14 5.85 0.71 13.55
CA GLN A 14 5.91 1.91 14.39
C GLN A 14 7.32 2.48 14.59
N ILE A 15 8.20 2.29 13.63
CA ILE A 15 9.54 2.89 13.65
C ILE A 15 9.45 4.40 13.56
N GLY A 16 8.44 4.91 12.87
CA GLY A 16 8.19 6.32 12.69
C GLY A 16 8.47 6.78 11.27
N ILE A 17 7.54 7.56 10.75
CA ILE A 17 7.57 8.06 9.36
C ILE A 17 8.81 8.92 9.12
N GLU A 18 9.18 9.77 10.08
CA GLU A 18 10.32 10.69 9.92
C GLU A 18 11.65 9.95 9.81
N ARG A 19 11.82 8.86 10.56
CA ARG A 19 13.04 8.04 10.46
C ARG A 19 13.16 7.38 9.09
N VAL A 20 12.04 6.86 8.57
CA VAL A 20 12.02 6.25 7.24
C VAL A 20 12.28 7.31 6.17
N ARG A 21 11.72 8.52 6.32
CA ARG A 21 11.95 9.62 5.40
C ARG A 21 13.43 9.99 5.32
N ARG A 22 14.13 10.05 6.46
CA ARG A 22 15.56 10.33 6.50
C ARG A 22 16.36 9.24 5.79
N LEU A 23 15.98 7.98 6.01
CA LEU A 23 16.64 6.86 5.34
C LEU A 23 16.40 6.90 3.83
N GLU A 24 15.19 7.21 3.39
CA GLU A 24 14.86 7.38 1.98
C GLU A 24 15.73 8.46 1.33
N ALA A 25 15.83 9.62 1.98
CA ALA A 25 16.61 10.73 1.46
C ALA A 25 18.10 10.39 1.34
N LEU A 26 18.60 9.50 2.20
CA LEU A 26 19.99 9.06 2.16
C LEU A 26 20.24 7.99 1.09
N VAL A 27 19.32 7.04 0.95
CA VAL A 27 19.50 5.84 0.11
C VAL A 27 18.95 6.05 -1.31
N HIS A 28 17.84 6.77 -1.45
CA HIS A 28 17.14 6.95 -2.72
C HIS A 28 16.81 8.43 -2.99
N PRO A 29 17.80 9.35 -2.97
CA PRO A 29 17.49 10.77 -3.10
C PRO A 29 16.86 11.15 -4.44
N ASP A 30 17.19 10.43 -5.52
CA ASP A 30 16.78 10.79 -6.87
C ASP A 30 15.90 9.74 -7.54
N LEU A 31 15.57 8.65 -6.85
CA LEU A 31 14.79 7.56 -7.43
C LEU A 31 13.43 7.44 -6.75
N GLN A 32 12.42 8.00 -7.39
CA GLN A 32 11.05 7.91 -6.93
C GLN A 32 10.15 7.45 -8.09
N PRO A 33 9.09 6.67 -7.82
CA PRO A 33 8.17 6.28 -8.88
C PRO A 33 7.41 7.49 -9.40
N HIS A 34 7.17 7.52 -10.71
CA HIS A 34 6.37 8.58 -11.32
C HIS A 34 4.89 8.43 -10.98
N HIS A 35 4.43 7.19 -10.84
CA HIS A 35 3.05 6.91 -10.47
C HIS A 35 2.95 5.59 -9.71
N THR A 36 2.02 5.54 -8.76
CA THR A 36 1.79 4.36 -7.92
C THR A 36 0.30 4.02 -7.94
N PHE A 37 -0.02 2.77 -8.22
CA PHE A 37 -1.37 2.24 -8.03
C PHE A 37 -1.44 1.56 -6.67
N LEU A 38 -2.33 2.05 -5.83
CA LEU A 38 -2.56 1.50 -4.50
C LEU A 38 -3.87 0.72 -4.49
N PHE A 39 -3.77 -0.60 -4.36
CA PHE A 39 -4.94 -1.48 -4.22
C PHE A 39 -5.34 -1.50 -2.75
N ASP A 40 -6.35 -0.71 -2.41
CA ASP A 40 -6.80 -0.58 -1.03
C ASP A 40 -7.85 -1.64 -0.69
N LEU A 41 -7.66 -2.30 0.45
CA LEU A 41 -8.56 -3.33 0.93
C LEU A 41 -8.55 -3.34 2.46
N ASP A 42 -9.74 -3.43 3.06
CA ASP A 42 -9.86 -3.57 4.51
C ASP A 42 -9.11 -4.83 4.97
N PRO A 43 -8.28 -4.75 6.04
CA PRO A 43 -7.50 -5.90 6.50
C PRO A 43 -8.34 -7.09 6.90
N ALA A 44 -9.54 -6.90 7.45
CA ALA A 44 -10.44 -7.99 7.79
C ALA A 44 -10.91 -8.74 6.53
N GLU A 45 -11.23 -7.99 5.47
CA GLU A 45 -11.59 -8.58 4.17
C GLU A 45 -10.42 -9.33 3.55
N ALA A 46 -9.22 -8.75 3.62
CA ALA A 46 -8.01 -9.39 3.12
C ALA A 46 -7.74 -10.70 3.88
N ALA A 47 -7.88 -10.71 5.19
CA ALA A 47 -7.71 -11.91 6.02
C ALA A 47 -8.72 -12.99 5.63
N ARG A 48 -9.97 -12.62 5.40
CA ARG A 48 -11.02 -13.55 4.99
C ARG A 48 -10.70 -14.19 3.64
N ARG A 49 -10.21 -13.41 2.68
CA ARG A 49 -9.82 -13.92 1.36
C ARG A 49 -8.65 -14.90 1.46
N ARG A 50 -7.66 -14.60 2.28
CA ARG A 50 -6.52 -15.50 2.50
C ARG A 50 -6.96 -16.82 3.12
N ALA A 51 -7.86 -16.77 4.10
CA ALA A 51 -8.35 -17.95 4.80
C ALA A 51 -9.07 -18.92 3.86
N THR A 52 -9.72 -18.43 2.80
CA THR A 52 -10.41 -19.28 1.82
C THR A 52 -9.50 -19.75 0.70
N ALA A 53 -8.38 -19.07 0.47
CA ALA A 53 -7.49 -19.35 -0.65
C ALA A 53 -6.40 -20.38 -0.30
N ARG A 54 -5.80 -20.25 0.90
CA ARG A 54 -4.72 -21.12 1.36
C ARG A 54 -4.47 -20.92 2.86
N ALA A 55 -3.68 -21.82 3.45
CA ALA A 55 -3.23 -21.62 4.82
C ALA A 55 -2.34 -20.37 4.91
N ALA A 56 -2.50 -19.59 5.97
CA ALA A 56 -1.70 -18.40 6.20
C ALA A 56 -0.24 -18.79 6.44
N ASP A 57 0.69 -18.05 5.82
CA ASP A 57 2.11 -18.18 6.11
C ASP A 57 2.48 -17.32 7.33
N ARG A 58 3.76 -17.28 7.68
CA ARG A 58 4.25 -16.52 8.84
C ARG A 58 3.95 -15.03 8.74
N PHE A 59 4.06 -14.46 7.55
CA PHE A 59 3.79 -13.04 7.32
C PHE A 59 2.29 -12.75 7.43
N GLU A 60 1.47 -13.61 6.84
CA GLU A 60 0.01 -13.45 6.85
C GLU A 60 -0.59 -13.68 8.24
N ALA A 61 0.17 -14.27 9.17
CA ALA A 61 -0.28 -14.50 10.53
C ALA A 61 -0.20 -13.26 11.44
N GLU A 62 0.34 -12.13 10.93
CA GLU A 62 0.34 -10.87 11.68
C GLU A 62 -1.10 -10.46 11.99
N ASP A 63 -1.30 -9.78 13.13
CA ASP A 63 -2.63 -9.39 13.57
C ASP A 63 -3.25 -8.28 12.72
N LEU A 64 -4.56 -8.10 12.87
CA LEU A 64 -5.31 -7.10 12.12
C LEU A 64 -4.87 -5.67 12.46
N SER A 65 -4.45 -5.41 13.69
CA SER A 65 -4.01 -4.06 14.07
C SER A 65 -2.72 -3.67 13.34
N PHE A 66 -1.82 -4.61 13.13
CA PHE A 66 -0.63 -4.38 12.31
C PHE A 66 -1.02 -4.00 10.89
N PHE A 67 -1.90 -4.78 10.25
CA PHE A 67 -2.33 -4.50 8.88
C PHE A 67 -3.18 -3.24 8.76
N ASP A 68 -3.92 -2.87 9.80
CA ASP A 68 -4.59 -1.57 9.84
C ASP A 68 -3.59 -0.41 9.82
N ARG A 69 -2.50 -0.53 10.58
CA ARG A 69 -1.43 0.47 10.56
C ARG A 69 -0.74 0.54 9.19
N VAL A 70 -0.49 -0.62 8.57
CA VAL A 70 0.09 -0.69 7.22
C VAL A 70 -0.81 0.02 6.21
N ARG A 71 -2.11 -0.29 6.23
CA ARG A 71 -3.10 0.36 5.37
C ARG A 71 -3.10 1.87 5.58
N GLY A 72 -3.13 2.31 6.83
CA GLY A 72 -3.07 3.73 7.18
C GLY A 72 -1.81 4.41 6.64
N GLY A 73 -0.67 3.71 6.70
CA GLY A 73 0.59 4.20 6.14
C GLY A 73 0.53 4.40 4.64
N TYR A 74 -0.03 3.45 3.90
CA TYR A 74 -0.23 3.58 2.46
C TYR A 74 -1.16 4.73 2.10
N LEU A 75 -2.30 4.83 2.80
CA LEU A 75 -3.27 5.89 2.55
C LEU A 75 -2.70 7.27 2.87
N GLN A 76 -1.86 7.36 3.89
CA GLN A 76 -1.17 8.61 4.21
C GLN A 76 -0.19 9.00 3.11
N ARG A 77 0.55 8.05 2.55
CA ARG A 77 1.44 8.32 1.40
C ARG A 77 0.62 8.83 0.22
N ALA A 78 -0.53 8.23 -0.05
CA ALA A 78 -1.41 8.68 -1.13
C ALA A 78 -1.92 10.10 -0.89
N ALA A 79 -2.25 10.45 0.35
CA ALA A 79 -2.69 11.78 0.72
C ALA A 79 -1.58 12.81 0.61
N ASP A 80 -0.34 12.43 0.94
CA ASP A 80 0.83 13.31 0.86
C ASP A 80 1.26 13.58 -0.58
N PHE A 81 0.99 12.65 -1.50
CA PHE A 81 1.39 12.75 -2.90
C PHE A 81 0.22 12.49 -3.85
N PRO A 82 -0.83 13.34 -3.81
CA PRO A 82 -2.09 13.06 -4.51
C PRO A 82 -1.94 12.95 -6.03
N GLY A 83 -0.99 13.68 -6.62
CA GLY A 83 -0.75 13.60 -8.07
C GLY A 83 -0.01 12.35 -8.52
N ARG A 84 0.58 11.61 -7.59
CA ARG A 84 1.40 10.42 -7.88
C ARG A 84 0.65 9.11 -7.64
N PHE A 85 -0.46 9.14 -6.92
CA PHE A 85 -1.18 7.92 -6.53
C PHE A 85 -2.54 7.84 -7.21
N THR A 86 -2.90 6.61 -7.60
CA THR A 86 -4.28 6.24 -7.91
C THR A 86 -4.68 5.18 -6.90
N VAL A 87 -5.63 5.50 -6.03
CA VAL A 87 -6.14 4.56 -5.02
C VAL A 87 -7.29 3.78 -5.64
N ILE A 88 -7.18 2.46 -5.63
CA ILE A 88 -8.16 1.56 -6.23
C ILE A 88 -8.85 0.75 -5.14
N ASP A 89 -10.17 0.82 -5.09
CA ASP A 89 -10.97 0.00 -4.19
C ASP A 89 -10.97 -1.45 -4.69
N SER A 90 -10.28 -2.32 -3.95
CA SER A 90 -10.12 -3.72 -4.33
C SER A 90 -11.33 -4.59 -4.02
N THR A 91 -12.42 -4.01 -3.48
CA THR A 91 -13.69 -4.73 -3.34
C THR A 91 -14.46 -4.82 -4.66
N GLN A 92 -14.08 -4.04 -5.65
CA GLN A 92 -14.70 -4.02 -6.98
C GLN A 92 -14.35 -5.27 -7.78
N THR A 93 -15.10 -5.52 -8.85
CA THR A 93 -14.83 -6.67 -9.73
C THR A 93 -13.51 -6.48 -10.49
N ILE A 94 -12.93 -7.60 -10.93
CA ILE A 94 -11.70 -7.58 -11.74
C ILE A 94 -11.89 -6.74 -13.01
N ASP A 95 -13.06 -6.83 -13.65
CA ASP A 95 -13.32 -6.07 -14.88
C ASP A 95 -13.34 -4.57 -14.64
N ILE A 96 -13.95 -4.12 -13.53
CA ILE A 96 -13.98 -2.70 -13.17
C ILE A 96 -12.57 -2.21 -12.85
N ILE A 97 -11.81 -2.97 -12.08
CA ILE A 97 -10.44 -2.62 -11.72
C ILE A 97 -9.58 -2.53 -12.99
N ARG A 98 -9.73 -3.47 -13.91
CA ARG A 98 -9.00 -3.46 -15.17
C ARG A 98 -9.27 -2.18 -15.96
N LYS A 99 -10.53 -1.74 -16.05
CA LYS A 99 -10.89 -0.51 -16.73
C LYS A 99 -10.27 0.71 -16.08
N ILE A 100 -10.26 0.77 -14.75
CA ILE A 100 -9.62 1.86 -14.01
C ILE A 100 -8.13 1.93 -14.33
N LEU A 101 -7.45 0.78 -14.31
CA LEU A 101 -6.02 0.70 -14.62
C LEU A 101 -5.72 1.16 -16.05
N GLN A 102 -6.51 0.69 -17.01
CA GLN A 102 -6.33 1.06 -18.42
C GLN A 102 -6.53 2.56 -18.64
N GLN A 103 -7.55 3.15 -18.03
CA GLN A 103 -7.82 4.58 -18.15
C GLN A 103 -6.73 5.41 -17.49
N SER A 104 -6.29 5.03 -16.31
CA SER A 104 -5.22 5.73 -15.61
C SER A 104 -3.89 5.64 -16.36
N ALA A 105 -3.54 4.46 -16.85
CA ALA A 105 -2.29 4.25 -17.58
C ALA A 105 -2.26 5.06 -18.88
N ALA A 106 -3.40 5.24 -19.55
CA ALA A 106 -3.49 6.00 -20.80
C ALA A 106 -3.17 7.49 -20.61
N THR A 107 -3.31 8.02 -19.38
CA THR A 107 -3.06 9.44 -19.08
C THR A 107 -1.69 9.70 -18.48
N LEU A 108 -0.88 8.68 -18.27
CA LEU A 108 0.46 8.80 -17.67
C LEU A 108 1.53 9.28 -18.64
#